data_e52efae1adb0dd6e03d30858e45ef538
#
_entry.id   e52efae1adb0dd6e03d30858e45ef538
#
_cell.length_a   1.000
_cell.length_b   1.000
_cell.length_c   1.000
_cell.angle_alpha   90.00
_cell.angle_beta   90.00
_cell.angle_gamma   90.00
#
_symmetry.space_group_name_H-M   'P 1'
#
loop_
_entity.id
_entity.type
_entity.pdbx_description
1 polymer ?
#
loop_
_entity_poly.entity_id
_entity_poly.type
_entity_poly.pdbx_seq_one_letter_code
_entity_poly.pdbx_strand_id
1 'polypeptide(L)'
;MAHPTIQLAVVDMAGTTVVDDGLVVNAFEAAATAAGVPQSGPERDSARQYVLDTMGQAKISVFRALLGSEDRAQQANAAFEHAYEQLIDEGRAAPIDGAAEAVTRLRQNGIRVALTTGFSGTTQEKLLAALGWQSLADLVLAPGDGVRGRPYPDLILTALMRLGVDGVENVAALGDTSSDIESALRAGVAIAAGTLTGAHNDRQLRDAGATHVVGSVAEFADLILQDR
;
A
#
# COMPACT_ATOMS: atom_id res chain seq x y z
N MET A 1 -22.95 2.63 22.91
CA MET A 1 -21.77 3.50 22.70
C MET A 1 -21.92 4.04 21.29
N ALA A 2 -21.74 5.34 21.08
CA ALA A 2 -21.80 5.93 19.73
C ALA A 2 -20.64 5.32 18.91
N HIS A 3 -20.90 4.89 17.67
CA HIS A 3 -19.85 4.46 16.77
C HIS A 3 -18.92 5.66 16.50
N PRO A 4 -17.58 5.47 16.53
CA PRO A 4 -16.66 6.56 16.26
C PRO A 4 -16.90 7.08 14.82
N THR A 5 -17.08 8.40 14.70
CA THR A 5 -17.24 9.01 13.37
C THR A 5 -15.90 9.01 12.65
N ILE A 6 -15.78 8.30 11.51
CA ILE A 6 -14.57 8.29 10.71
C ILE A 6 -14.30 9.67 10.13
N GLN A 7 -13.10 10.20 10.35
CA GLN A 7 -12.60 11.49 9.86
C GLN A 7 -11.49 11.33 8.80
N LEU A 8 -10.79 10.18 8.81
CA LEU A 8 -9.67 9.89 7.91
C LEU A 8 -9.79 8.47 7.34
N ALA A 9 -9.66 8.37 6.03
CA ALA A 9 -9.42 7.12 5.32
C ALA A 9 -7.95 7.07 4.87
N VAL A 10 -7.21 6.06 5.28
CA VAL A 10 -5.85 5.77 4.82
C VAL A 10 -5.92 4.59 3.87
N VAL A 11 -5.59 4.82 2.60
CA VAL A 11 -5.84 3.85 1.53
C VAL A 11 -4.52 3.53 0.81
N ASP A 12 -4.26 2.25 0.62
CA ASP A 12 -3.12 1.80 -0.17
C ASP A 12 -3.28 2.07 -1.66
N MET A 13 -2.18 1.97 -2.42
CA MET A 13 -2.18 2.22 -3.86
C MET A 13 -2.17 0.92 -4.67
N ALA A 14 -1.04 0.23 -4.78
CA ALA A 14 -0.89 -0.95 -5.64
C ALA A 14 -1.73 -2.12 -5.13
N GLY A 15 -2.62 -2.67 -5.97
CA GLY A 15 -3.57 -3.72 -5.58
C GLY A 15 -4.84 -3.22 -4.88
N THR A 16 -4.88 -1.94 -4.49
CA THR A 16 -6.02 -1.34 -3.76
C THR A 16 -6.71 -0.26 -4.57
N THR A 17 -6.00 0.79 -5.01
CA THR A 17 -6.51 1.87 -5.87
C THR A 17 -5.93 1.82 -7.27
N VAL A 18 -4.78 1.17 -7.44
CA VAL A 18 -4.05 1.00 -8.71
C VAL A 18 -3.93 -0.49 -9.00
N VAL A 19 -4.22 -0.89 -10.22
CA VAL A 19 -4.05 -2.28 -10.69
C VAL A 19 -2.58 -2.68 -10.56
N ASP A 20 -2.31 -3.79 -9.88
CA ASP A 20 -0.95 -4.34 -9.80
C ASP A 20 -0.63 -5.33 -10.93
N ASP A 21 -1.55 -6.24 -11.23
CA ASP A 21 -1.47 -7.22 -12.33
C ASP A 21 -0.08 -7.89 -12.47
N GLY A 22 0.59 -8.11 -11.32
CA GLY A 22 1.93 -8.67 -11.23
C GLY A 22 3.07 -7.69 -11.53
N LEU A 23 2.81 -6.39 -11.66
CA LEU A 23 3.86 -5.38 -11.94
C LEU A 23 4.91 -5.33 -10.84
N VAL A 24 4.48 -5.42 -9.57
CA VAL A 24 5.39 -5.47 -8.42
C VAL A 24 6.28 -6.70 -8.48
N VAL A 25 5.74 -7.88 -8.79
CA VAL A 25 6.51 -9.12 -8.91
C VAL A 25 7.50 -9.03 -10.08
N ASN A 26 7.08 -8.51 -11.24
CA ASN A 26 7.95 -8.34 -12.41
C ASN A 26 9.13 -7.40 -12.12
N ALA A 27 8.89 -6.28 -11.48
CA ALA A 27 9.95 -5.35 -11.06
C ALA A 27 10.90 -6.01 -10.04
N PHE A 28 10.36 -6.86 -9.18
CA PHE A 28 11.13 -7.62 -8.19
C PHE A 28 12.04 -8.66 -8.85
N GLU A 29 11.57 -9.36 -9.88
CA GLU A 29 12.35 -10.32 -10.65
C GLU A 29 13.56 -9.63 -11.32
N ALA A 30 13.38 -8.44 -11.87
CA ALA A 30 14.47 -7.63 -12.42
C ALA A 30 15.48 -7.23 -11.34
N ALA A 31 15.01 -6.76 -10.19
CA ALA A 31 15.84 -6.35 -9.06
C ALA A 31 16.65 -7.49 -8.46
N ALA A 32 16.04 -8.66 -8.28
CA ALA A 32 16.72 -9.86 -7.77
C ALA A 32 17.85 -10.29 -8.71
N THR A 33 17.64 -10.23 -10.02
CA THR A 33 18.67 -10.51 -11.03
C THR A 33 19.81 -9.50 -10.95
N ALA A 34 19.51 -8.20 -10.85
CA ALA A 34 20.52 -7.14 -10.70
C ALA A 34 21.33 -7.30 -9.41
N ALA A 35 20.73 -7.82 -8.34
CA ALA A 35 21.40 -8.12 -7.08
C ALA A 35 22.19 -9.44 -7.07
N GLY A 36 22.26 -10.15 -8.21
CA GLY A 36 23.01 -11.40 -8.35
C GLY A 36 22.31 -12.63 -7.79
N VAL A 37 20.99 -12.58 -7.56
CA VAL A 37 20.20 -13.80 -7.28
C VAL A 37 20.10 -14.62 -8.58
N PRO A 38 20.36 -15.95 -8.55
CA PRO A 38 20.24 -16.79 -9.75
C PRO A 38 18.90 -16.63 -10.45
N GLN A 39 18.86 -16.76 -11.77
CA GLN A 39 17.61 -16.60 -12.53
C GLN A 39 16.62 -17.77 -12.37
N SER A 40 17.08 -18.90 -11.83
CA SER A 40 16.26 -20.09 -11.59
C SER A 40 16.83 -20.94 -10.46
N GLY A 41 16.02 -21.86 -9.95
CA GLY A 41 16.40 -22.81 -8.92
C GLY A 41 15.98 -22.37 -7.50
N PRO A 42 16.32 -23.20 -6.48
CA PRO A 42 15.76 -23.05 -5.13
C PRO A 42 15.98 -21.68 -4.48
N GLU A 43 17.11 -21.03 -4.76
CA GLU A 43 17.40 -19.70 -4.23
C GLU A 43 16.43 -18.65 -4.83
N ARG A 44 16.17 -18.71 -6.15
CA ARG A 44 15.20 -17.84 -6.82
C ARG A 44 13.79 -18.08 -6.32
N ASP A 45 13.41 -19.34 -6.19
CA ASP A 45 12.08 -19.73 -5.72
C ASP A 45 11.84 -19.24 -4.27
N SER A 46 12.86 -19.36 -3.41
CA SER A 46 12.81 -18.87 -2.04
C SER A 46 12.74 -17.35 -1.98
N ALA A 47 13.50 -16.64 -2.82
CA ALA A 47 13.46 -15.19 -2.92
C ALA A 47 12.07 -14.70 -3.37
N ARG A 48 11.52 -15.35 -4.39
CA ARG A 48 10.18 -15.04 -4.91
C ARG A 48 9.10 -15.28 -3.85
N GLN A 49 9.16 -16.41 -3.14
CA GLN A 49 8.21 -16.71 -2.06
C GLN A 49 8.29 -15.66 -0.96
N TYR A 50 9.51 -15.29 -0.53
CA TYR A 50 9.69 -14.24 0.48
C TYR A 50 9.07 -12.91 0.07
N VAL A 51 9.16 -12.54 -1.21
CA VAL A 51 8.53 -11.33 -1.76
C VAL A 51 7.01 -11.42 -1.68
N LEU A 52 6.43 -12.55 -2.05
CA LEU A 52 4.99 -12.77 -1.97
C LEU A 52 4.51 -12.70 -0.52
N ASP A 53 5.26 -13.28 0.41
CA ASP A 53 4.95 -13.26 1.86
C ASP A 53 5.09 -11.86 2.49
N THR A 54 5.86 -10.97 1.87
CA THR A 54 6.14 -9.61 2.35
C THR A 54 5.52 -8.50 1.48
N MET A 55 4.53 -8.86 0.66
CA MET A 55 3.81 -7.86 -0.14
C MET A 55 3.26 -6.73 0.73
N GLY A 56 3.23 -5.52 0.18
CA GLY A 56 2.80 -4.31 0.88
C GLY A 56 3.89 -3.64 1.73
N GLN A 57 4.99 -4.31 2.07
CA GLN A 57 6.09 -3.73 2.84
C GLN A 57 6.94 -2.74 2.01
N ALA A 58 7.71 -1.90 2.70
CA ALA A 58 8.72 -1.03 2.06
C ALA A 58 9.77 -1.88 1.33
N LYS A 59 9.98 -1.62 0.03
CA LYS A 59 10.82 -2.46 -0.83
C LYS A 59 12.25 -2.58 -0.32
N ILE A 60 12.84 -1.49 0.16
CA ILE A 60 14.18 -1.50 0.76
C ILE A 60 14.27 -2.43 1.98
N SER A 61 13.21 -2.52 2.81
CA SER A 61 13.18 -3.42 3.97
C SER A 61 13.14 -4.89 3.54
N VAL A 62 12.38 -5.20 2.50
CA VAL A 62 12.32 -6.54 1.91
C VAL A 62 13.68 -6.94 1.35
N PHE A 63 14.36 -6.05 0.61
CA PHE A 63 15.69 -6.33 0.06
C PHE A 63 16.77 -6.47 1.14
N ARG A 64 16.72 -5.67 2.22
CA ARG A 64 17.64 -5.82 3.36
C ARG A 64 17.53 -7.19 4.00
N ALA A 65 16.31 -7.65 4.23
CA ALA A 65 16.08 -8.96 4.83
C ALA A 65 16.48 -10.10 3.89
N LEU A 66 16.19 -9.98 2.60
CA LEU A 66 16.48 -11.00 1.60
C LEU A 66 17.99 -11.16 1.31
N LEU A 67 18.72 -10.04 1.22
CA LEU A 67 20.09 -10.04 0.71
C LEU A 67 21.16 -9.97 1.81
N GLY A 68 20.80 -9.58 3.04
CA GLY A 68 21.69 -9.50 4.20
C GLY A 68 22.85 -8.51 4.06
N SER A 69 22.83 -7.62 3.06
CA SER A 69 23.85 -6.62 2.76
C SER A 69 23.18 -5.31 2.38
N GLU A 70 23.58 -4.21 3.04
CA GLU A 70 22.99 -2.89 2.75
C GLU A 70 23.28 -2.47 1.31
N ASP A 71 24.53 -2.61 0.83
CA ASP A 71 24.91 -2.21 -0.52
C ASP A 71 24.11 -2.98 -1.59
N ARG A 72 23.97 -4.30 -1.41
CA ARG A 72 23.14 -5.13 -2.31
C ARG A 72 21.66 -4.77 -2.22
N ALA A 73 21.16 -4.46 -1.02
CA ALA A 73 19.77 -4.06 -0.84
C ALA A 73 19.48 -2.73 -1.53
N GLN A 74 20.38 -1.74 -1.42
CA GLN A 74 20.25 -0.46 -2.12
C GLN A 74 20.31 -0.64 -3.64
N GLN A 75 21.23 -1.46 -4.14
CA GLN A 75 21.32 -1.77 -5.57
C GLN A 75 20.03 -2.45 -6.09
N ALA A 76 19.52 -3.43 -5.35
CA ALA A 76 18.26 -4.10 -5.71
C ALA A 76 17.08 -3.15 -5.66
N ASN A 77 17.00 -2.29 -4.63
CA ASN A 77 15.93 -1.31 -4.52
C ASN A 77 15.94 -0.31 -5.69
N ALA A 78 17.10 0.20 -6.06
CA ALA A 78 17.23 1.09 -7.22
C ALA A 78 16.84 0.40 -8.54
N ALA A 79 17.22 -0.88 -8.70
CA ALA A 79 16.83 -1.68 -9.88
C ALA A 79 15.31 -1.95 -9.91
N PHE A 80 14.70 -2.21 -8.74
CA PHE A 80 13.25 -2.36 -8.61
C PHE A 80 12.52 -1.08 -9.03
N GLU A 81 12.93 0.07 -8.46
CA GLU A 81 12.31 1.36 -8.77
C GLU A 81 12.41 1.66 -10.27
N HIS A 82 13.60 1.49 -10.85
CA HIS A 82 13.80 1.68 -12.28
C HIS A 82 12.91 0.78 -13.14
N ALA A 83 12.83 -0.52 -12.81
CA ALA A 83 11.98 -1.46 -13.55
C ALA A 83 10.48 -1.13 -13.41
N TYR A 84 10.03 -0.76 -12.20
CA TYR A 84 8.64 -0.38 -11.98
C TYR A 84 8.28 0.93 -12.71
N GLU A 85 9.20 1.92 -12.70
CA GLU A 85 9.04 3.17 -13.43
C GLU A 85 8.99 2.99 -14.94
N GLN A 86 9.73 2.03 -15.49
CA GLN A 86 9.62 1.66 -16.91
C GLN A 86 8.22 1.11 -17.22
N LEU A 87 7.65 0.27 -16.36
CA LEU A 87 6.28 -0.23 -16.53
C LEU A 87 5.24 0.90 -16.49
N ILE A 88 5.45 1.93 -15.66
CA ILE A 88 4.61 3.13 -15.65
C ILE A 88 4.74 3.87 -16.99
N ASP A 89 5.96 4.08 -17.50
CA ASP A 89 6.22 4.77 -18.77
C ASP A 89 5.63 4.02 -19.99
N GLU A 90 5.53 2.68 -19.90
CA GLU A 90 4.86 1.82 -20.88
C GLU A 90 3.33 1.89 -20.79
N GLY A 91 2.77 2.69 -19.88
CA GLY A 91 1.33 2.82 -19.67
C GLY A 91 0.68 1.62 -18.99
N ARG A 92 1.46 0.81 -18.25
CA ARG A 92 0.96 -0.38 -17.53
C ARG A 92 0.25 -0.03 -16.23
N ALA A 93 0.47 1.16 -15.69
CA ALA A 93 -0.23 1.64 -14.52
C ALA A 93 -1.65 2.10 -14.89
N ALA A 94 -2.65 1.51 -14.26
CA ALA A 94 -4.05 1.86 -14.46
C ALA A 94 -4.79 1.96 -13.12
N PRO A 95 -5.79 2.84 -13.00
CA PRO A 95 -6.64 2.85 -11.81
C PRO A 95 -7.48 1.58 -11.73
N ILE A 96 -7.77 1.12 -10.52
CA ILE A 96 -8.85 0.16 -10.29
C ILE A 96 -10.18 0.90 -10.49
N ASP A 97 -11.11 0.25 -11.19
CA ASP A 97 -12.41 0.83 -11.52
C ASP A 97 -13.13 1.35 -10.27
N GLY A 98 -13.59 2.60 -10.35
CA GLY A 98 -14.31 3.27 -9.25
C GLY A 98 -13.44 3.77 -8.09
N ALA A 99 -12.11 3.56 -8.10
CA ALA A 99 -11.25 3.96 -6.99
C ALA A 99 -11.15 5.49 -6.86
N ALA A 100 -10.95 6.21 -7.96
CA ALA A 100 -10.87 7.68 -7.94
C ALA A 100 -12.20 8.32 -7.51
N GLU A 101 -13.31 7.78 -7.98
CA GLU A 101 -14.66 8.19 -7.62
C GLU A 101 -14.94 7.96 -6.13
N ALA A 102 -14.52 6.80 -5.59
CA ALA A 102 -14.68 6.48 -4.17
C ALA A 102 -13.87 7.44 -3.28
N VAL A 103 -12.61 7.72 -3.63
CA VAL A 103 -11.78 8.72 -2.93
C VAL A 103 -12.43 10.10 -2.99
N THR A 104 -12.89 10.52 -4.16
CA THR A 104 -13.58 11.80 -4.33
C THR A 104 -14.84 11.89 -3.49
N ARG A 105 -15.64 10.82 -3.46
CA ARG A 105 -16.87 10.74 -2.65
C ARG A 105 -16.59 10.84 -1.17
N LEU A 106 -15.56 10.18 -0.65
CA LEU A 106 -15.14 10.32 0.74
C LEU A 106 -14.83 11.77 1.10
N ARG A 107 -14.02 12.45 0.27
CA ARG A 107 -13.63 13.83 0.48
C ARG A 107 -14.83 14.80 0.41
N GLN A 108 -15.75 14.59 -0.53
CA GLN A 108 -17.00 15.37 -0.63
C GLN A 108 -17.89 15.21 0.59
N ASN A 109 -17.79 14.09 1.30
CA ASN A 109 -18.48 13.86 2.56
C ASN A 109 -17.66 14.25 3.80
N GLY A 110 -16.57 15.04 3.64
CA GLY A 110 -15.78 15.59 4.72
C GLY A 110 -14.85 14.57 5.40
N ILE A 111 -14.60 13.41 4.77
CA ILE A 111 -13.58 12.45 5.21
C ILE A 111 -12.28 12.80 4.48
N ARG A 112 -11.22 13.05 5.23
CA ARG A 112 -9.89 13.27 4.67
C ARG A 112 -9.37 11.94 4.13
N VAL A 113 -8.61 11.99 3.03
CA VAL A 113 -8.05 10.79 2.42
C VAL A 113 -6.53 10.93 2.31
N ALA A 114 -5.81 9.94 2.81
CA ALA A 114 -4.38 9.76 2.60
C ALA A 114 -4.13 8.53 1.74
N LEU A 115 -3.38 8.68 0.63
CA LEU A 115 -2.87 7.56 -0.14
C LEU A 115 -1.48 7.17 0.41
N THR A 116 -1.27 5.88 0.63
CA THR A 116 -0.01 5.34 1.15
C THR A 116 0.53 4.24 0.25
N THR A 117 1.83 3.98 0.30
CA THR A 117 2.46 2.96 -0.53
C THR A 117 3.67 2.34 0.15
N GLY A 118 4.12 1.19 -0.34
CA GLY A 118 5.42 0.60 -0.01
C GLY A 118 6.54 1.00 -0.96
N PHE A 119 6.25 1.82 -1.99
CA PHE A 119 7.26 2.38 -2.90
C PHE A 119 8.01 3.56 -2.27
N SER A 120 9.08 4.02 -2.94
CA SER A 120 9.70 5.30 -2.59
C SER A 120 8.80 6.50 -2.96
N GLY A 121 9.07 7.67 -2.37
CA GLY A 121 8.36 8.90 -2.72
C GLY A 121 8.46 9.24 -4.20
N THR A 122 9.63 9.05 -4.82
CA THR A 122 9.86 9.32 -6.25
C THR A 122 8.99 8.43 -7.14
N THR A 123 8.95 7.13 -6.87
CA THR A 123 8.10 6.18 -7.61
C THR A 123 6.61 6.49 -7.40
N GLN A 124 6.22 6.87 -6.16
CA GLN A 124 4.86 7.31 -5.87
C GLN A 124 4.45 8.54 -6.67
N GLU A 125 5.29 9.57 -6.69
CA GLU A 125 5.04 10.80 -7.46
C GLU A 125 4.87 10.52 -8.95
N LYS A 126 5.75 9.68 -9.52
CA LYS A 126 5.67 9.28 -10.92
C LYS A 126 4.36 8.53 -11.23
N LEU A 127 3.97 7.61 -10.36
CA LEU A 127 2.70 6.87 -10.48
C LEU A 127 1.49 7.82 -10.44
N LEU A 128 1.45 8.73 -9.47
CA LEU A 128 0.38 9.73 -9.35
C LEU A 128 0.32 10.64 -10.58
N ALA A 129 1.47 11.04 -11.13
CA ALA A 129 1.54 11.86 -12.34
C ALA A 129 0.99 11.11 -13.57
N ALA A 130 1.37 9.84 -13.74
CA ALA A 130 0.88 9.01 -14.85
C ALA A 130 -0.64 8.81 -14.81
N LEU A 131 -1.22 8.71 -13.60
CA LEU A 131 -2.67 8.56 -13.40
C LEU A 131 -3.45 9.89 -13.37
N GLY A 132 -2.78 11.05 -13.37
CA GLY A 132 -3.40 12.34 -13.18
C GLY A 132 -3.97 12.56 -11.77
N TRP A 133 -3.40 11.91 -10.76
CA TRP A 133 -3.91 11.85 -9.39
C TRP A 133 -3.18 12.75 -8.38
N GLN A 134 -2.39 13.74 -8.85
CA GLN A 134 -1.61 14.63 -7.97
C GLN A 134 -2.46 15.40 -6.94
N SER A 135 -3.77 15.57 -7.20
CA SER A 135 -4.72 16.26 -6.31
C SER A 135 -5.90 15.38 -5.86
N LEU A 136 -5.82 14.06 -6.11
CA LEU A 136 -6.92 13.14 -5.79
C LEU A 136 -7.13 13.01 -4.28
N ALA A 137 -6.06 12.92 -3.50
CA ALA A 137 -6.09 12.79 -2.04
C ALA A 137 -5.66 14.08 -1.33
N ASP A 138 -5.95 14.19 -0.03
CA ASP A 138 -5.53 15.32 0.81
C ASP A 138 -4.06 15.19 1.24
N LEU A 139 -3.53 13.97 1.23
CA LEU A 139 -2.15 13.67 1.58
C LEU A 139 -1.70 12.41 0.83
N VAL A 140 -0.41 12.38 0.45
CA VAL A 140 0.26 11.18 -0.05
C VAL A 140 1.49 10.90 0.79
N LEU A 141 1.75 9.63 1.13
CA LEU A 141 2.86 9.22 2.00
C LEU A 141 3.53 7.97 1.46
N ALA A 142 4.85 8.01 1.48
CA ALA A 142 5.74 6.87 1.22
C ALA A 142 6.68 6.65 2.41
N PRO A 143 7.28 5.46 2.58
CA PRO A 143 8.34 5.24 3.55
C PRO A 143 9.57 6.11 3.25
N GLY A 144 10.23 6.60 4.28
CA GLY A 144 11.41 7.45 4.19
C GLY A 144 11.38 8.56 5.22
N ASP A 145 12.48 9.32 5.34
CA ASP A 145 12.59 10.47 6.24
C ASP A 145 12.18 10.18 7.71
N GLY A 146 12.57 9.00 8.19
CA GLY A 146 12.24 8.54 9.53
C GLY A 146 10.86 7.88 9.68
N VAL A 147 10.05 7.81 8.63
CA VAL A 147 8.77 7.12 8.59
C VAL A 147 8.96 5.71 8.05
N ARG A 148 8.72 4.70 8.88
CA ARG A 148 8.85 3.31 8.48
C ARG A 148 7.64 2.88 7.64
N GLY A 149 7.91 1.99 6.66
CA GLY A 149 6.85 1.33 5.91
C GLY A 149 6.13 0.25 6.71
N ARG A 150 5.04 -0.27 6.15
CA ARG A 150 4.32 -1.42 6.69
C ARG A 150 5.26 -2.60 6.98
N PRO A 151 4.99 -3.38 7.99
CA PRO A 151 3.82 -3.41 8.87
C PRO A 151 3.89 -2.47 10.07
N TYR A 152 4.77 -1.46 10.07
CA TYR A 152 4.80 -0.44 11.10
C TYR A 152 3.64 0.55 10.93
N PRO A 153 3.13 1.15 12.03
CA PRO A 153 1.97 2.05 11.99
C PRO A 153 2.30 3.47 11.50
N ASP A 154 3.55 3.75 11.19
CA ASP A 154 4.11 5.09 11.03
C ASP A 154 3.39 5.90 9.94
N LEU A 155 3.09 5.30 8.78
CA LEU A 155 2.38 5.99 7.69
C LEU A 155 0.97 6.44 8.13
N ILE A 156 0.24 5.58 8.83
CA ILE A 156 -1.11 5.88 9.33
C ILE A 156 -1.06 6.97 10.39
N LEU A 157 -0.17 6.84 11.37
CA LEU A 157 -0.01 7.84 12.43
C LEU A 157 0.49 9.18 11.90
N THR A 158 1.37 9.16 10.89
CA THR A 158 1.82 10.38 10.19
C THR A 158 0.66 11.05 9.46
N ALA A 159 -0.19 10.27 8.77
CA ALA A 159 -1.39 10.81 8.11
C ALA A 159 -2.34 11.46 9.12
N LEU A 160 -2.62 10.77 10.24
CA LEU A 160 -3.46 11.30 11.33
C LEU A 160 -2.92 12.64 11.84
N MET A 161 -1.61 12.71 12.16
CA MET A 161 -0.99 13.94 12.69
C MET A 161 -0.99 15.08 11.67
N ARG A 162 -0.60 14.81 10.42
CA ARG A 162 -0.51 15.84 9.37
C ARG A 162 -1.86 16.38 8.95
N LEU A 163 -2.89 15.55 8.99
CA LEU A 163 -4.25 15.95 8.66
C LEU A 163 -5.06 16.43 9.89
N GLY A 164 -4.48 16.42 11.09
CA GLY A 164 -5.10 16.94 12.31
C GLY A 164 -6.40 16.20 12.67
N VAL A 165 -6.34 14.88 12.67
CA VAL A 165 -7.45 13.99 13.08
C VAL A 165 -7.38 13.76 14.59
N ASP A 166 -8.53 13.70 15.26
CA ASP A 166 -8.62 13.76 16.73
C ASP A 166 -8.01 12.52 17.42
N GLY A 167 -8.23 11.34 16.85
CA GLY A 167 -7.73 10.08 17.41
C GLY A 167 -7.73 8.93 16.41
N VAL A 168 -7.06 7.85 16.77
CA VAL A 168 -6.97 6.65 15.93
C VAL A 168 -8.32 5.96 15.75
N GLU A 169 -9.23 6.13 16.70
CA GLU A 169 -10.62 5.66 16.63
C GLU A 169 -11.45 6.37 15.54
N ASN A 170 -10.94 7.46 14.99
CA ASN A 170 -11.55 8.19 13.87
C ASN A 170 -10.90 7.85 12.51
N VAL A 171 -10.05 6.81 12.48
CA VAL A 171 -9.33 6.39 11.28
C VAL A 171 -9.85 5.05 10.79
N ALA A 172 -10.07 4.96 9.47
CA ALA A 172 -10.28 3.72 8.75
C ALA A 172 -9.10 3.50 7.77
N ALA A 173 -8.55 2.31 7.72
CA ALA A 173 -7.48 1.95 6.79
C ALA A 173 -7.93 0.84 5.84
N LEU A 174 -7.50 0.91 4.57
CA LEU A 174 -7.76 -0.08 3.54
C LEU A 174 -6.47 -0.47 2.82
N GLY A 175 -6.27 -1.76 2.61
CA GLY A 175 -5.21 -2.30 1.78
C GLY A 175 -5.51 -3.73 1.36
N ASP A 176 -4.71 -4.30 0.48
CA ASP A 176 -4.92 -5.62 -0.11
C ASP A 176 -4.02 -6.71 0.47
N THR A 177 -3.12 -6.36 1.42
CA THR A 177 -2.14 -7.29 2.00
C THR A 177 -2.27 -7.44 3.51
N SER A 178 -1.72 -8.54 4.04
CA SER A 178 -1.56 -8.72 5.50
C SER A 178 -0.74 -7.61 6.15
N SER A 179 0.25 -7.07 5.43
CA SER A 179 1.08 -5.96 5.91
C SER A 179 0.28 -4.67 6.14
N ASP A 180 -0.76 -4.43 5.33
CA ASP A 180 -1.69 -3.31 5.51
C ASP A 180 -2.53 -3.50 6.78
N ILE A 181 -3.09 -4.69 6.93
CA ILE A 181 -3.91 -5.04 8.10
C ILE A 181 -3.10 -4.95 9.39
N GLU A 182 -1.88 -5.52 9.41
CA GLU A 182 -1.01 -5.43 10.58
C GLU A 182 -0.64 -3.97 10.91
N SER A 183 -0.35 -3.15 9.90
CA SER A 183 -0.05 -1.72 10.09
C SER A 183 -1.25 -0.98 10.70
N ALA A 184 -2.45 -1.26 10.22
CA ALA A 184 -3.70 -0.68 10.71
C ALA A 184 -3.98 -1.10 12.17
N LEU A 185 -3.84 -2.39 12.49
CA LEU A 185 -4.03 -2.90 13.84
C LEU A 185 -2.99 -2.33 14.83
N ARG A 186 -1.74 -2.22 14.41
CA ARG A 186 -0.68 -1.61 15.24
C ARG A 186 -0.90 -0.11 15.45
N ALA A 187 -1.53 0.57 14.51
CA ALA A 187 -1.94 1.97 14.68
C ALA A 187 -3.14 2.12 15.64
N GLY A 188 -3.92 1.07 15.85
CA GLY A 188 -5.11 1.10 16.70
C GLY A 188 -6.32 1.78 16.03
N VAL A 189 -6.41 1.72 14.69
CA VAL A 189 -7.53 2.34 13.96
C VAL A 189 -8.86 1.65 14.22
N ALA A 190 -9.97 2.35 14.02
CA ALA A 190 -11.31 1.81 14.22
C ALA A 190 -11.65 0.71 13.20
N ILE A 191 -11.24 0.89 11.95
CA ILE A 191 -11.51 -0.04 10.86
C ILE A 191 -10.19 -0.40 10.16
N ALA A 192 -9.77 -1.66 10.28
CA ALA A 192 -8.69 -2.26 9.51
C ALA A 192 -9.33 -3.14 8.43
N ALA A 193 -9.54 -2.59 7.24
CA ALA A 193 -10.23 -3.26 6.15
C ALA A 193 -9.25 -3.84 5.12
N GLY A 194 -9.54 -5.05 4.64
CA GLY A 194 -8.91 -5.67 3.51
C GLY A 194 -9.75 -5.56 2.24
N THR A 195 -9.13 -5.36 1.07
CA THR A 195 -9.81 -5.43 -0.23
C THR A 195 -9.36 -6.65 -1.04
N LEU A 196 -10.30 -7.20 -1.84
CA LEU A 196 -10.05 -8.38 -2.66
C LEU A 196 -9.54 -8.03 -4.08
N THR A 197 -9.13 -6.79 -4.30
CA THR A 197 -8.65 -6.30 -5.62
C THR A 197 -7.16 -6.56 -5.87
N GLY A 198 -6.43 -7.06 -4.88
CA GLY A 198 -4.97 -7.19 -4.96
C GLY A 198 -4.42 -8.56 -4.59
N ALA A 199 -3.30 -8.58 -3.85
CA ALA A 199 -2.45 -9.76 -3.69
C ALA A 199 -3.03 -10.85 -2.78
N HIS A 200 -3.75 -10.48 -1.69
CA HIS A 200 -4.22 -11.44 -0.71
C HIS A 200 -5.72 -11.74 -0.84
N ASN A 201 -6.09 -12.99 -0.57
CA ASN A 201 -7.47 -13.44 -0.55
C ASN A 201 -8.14 -13.17 0.81
N ASP A 202 -9.48 -13.38 0.88
CA ASP A 202 -10.30 -13.17 2.08
C ASP A 202 -9.74 -13.87 3.31
N ARG A 203 -9.30 -15.11 3.17
CA ARG A 203 -8.74 -15.88 4.29
C ARG A 203 -7.45 -15.24 4.83
N GLN A 204 -6.51 -14.89 3.95
CA GLN A 204 -5.24 -14.27 4.36
C GLN A 204 -5.46 -12.94 5.07
N LEU A 205 -6.38 -12.12 4.58
CA LEU A 205 -6.73 -10.83 5.18
C LEU A 205 -7.38 -11.02 6.56
N ARG A 206 -8.31 -11.99 6.71
CA ARG A 206 -8.94 -12.31 8.01
C ARG A 206 -7.95 -12.93 8.99
N ASP A 207 -7.09 -13.82 8.54
CA ASP A 207 -6.05 -14.44 9.38
C ASP A 207 -5.05 -13.37 9.89
N ALA A 208 -4.82 -12.29 9.13
CA ALA A 208 -4.06 -11.11 9.56
C ALA A 208 -4.80 -10.21 10.55
N GLY A 209 -6.10 -10.43 10.78
CA GLY A 209 -6.93 -9.70 11.74
C GLY A 209 -7.76 -8.57 11.14
N ALA A 210 -8.04 -8.58 9.83
CA ALA A 210 -8.92 -7.60 9.20
C ALA A 210 -10.28 -7.53 9.90
N THR A 211 -10.70 -6.33 10.31
CA THR A 211 -12.03 -6.11 10.90
C THR A 211 -13.15 -6.27 9.86
N HIS A 212 -12.84 -5.91 8.62
CA HIS A 212 -13.73 -6.00 7.46
C HIS A 212 -12.94 -6.49 6.25
N VAL A 213 -13.63 -7.20 5.34
CA VAL A 213 -13.11 -7.51 4.01
C VAL A 213 -14.16 -7.07 3.01
N VAL A 214 -13.74 -6.26 2.05
CA VAL A 214 -14.60 -5.65 1.03
C VAL A 214 -14.13 -6.03 -0.37
N GLY A 215 -15.00 -5.95 -1.36
CA GLY A 215 -14.67 -6.27 -2.74
C GLY A 215 -13.93 -5.13 -3.46
N SER A 216 -14.02 -3.88 -2.97
CA SER A 216 -13.44 -2.71 -3.64
C SER A 216 -13.30 -1.49 -2.72
N VAL A 217 -12.58 -0.47 -3.20
CA VAL A 217 -12.53 0.86 -2.54
C VAL A 217 -13.92 1.49 -2.50
N ALA A 218 -14.79 1.22 -3.47
CA ALA A 218 -16.16 1.72 -3.49
C ALA A 218 -16.99 1.16 -2.33
N GLU A 219 -16.89 -0.16 -2.08
CA GLU A 219 -17.55 -0.81 -0.94
C GLU A 219 -16.99 -0.32 0.40
N PHE A 220 -15.67 -0.08 0.47
CA PHE A 220 -15.07 0.54 1.66
C PHE A 220 -15.62 1.94 1.92
N ALA A 221 -15.79 2.74 0.87
CA ALA A 221 -16.41 4.06 1.00
C ALA A 221 -17.87 3.96 1.46
N ASP A 222 -18.62 2.97 0.96
CA ASP A 222 -19.99 2.71 1.44
C ASP A 222 -20.00 2.35 2.93
N LEU A 223 -19.11 1.44 3.34
CA LEU A 223 -18.98 1.00 4.74
C LEU A 223 -18.81 2.18 5.68
N ILE A 224 -17.90 3.10 5.41
CA ILE A 224 -17.60 4.22 6.33
C ILE A 224 -18.56 5.41 6.20
N LEU A 225 -19.36 5.47 5.13
CA LEU A 225 -20.39 6.51 4.96
C LEU A 225 -21.77 6.10 5.49
N GLN A 226 -22.05 4.80 5.66
CA GLN A 226 -23.33 4.30 6.21
C GLN A 226 -23.48 4.56 7.71
N ASP A 227 -22.38 4.68 8.43
CA ASP A 227 -22.37 4.89 9.89
C ASP A 227 -22.40 6.40 10.29
N ARG A 228 -22.84 7.28 9.37
CA ARG A 228 -22.92 8.73 9.59
C ARG A 228 -24.34 9.24 9.81
#